data_ebed7da834535ffba762250c6b6e2c43
#
_entry.id   ebed7da834535ffba762250c6b6e2c43
#
_cell.length_a   1.000
_cell.length_b   1.000
_cell.length_c   1.000
_cell.angle_alpha   90.00
_cell.angle_beta   90.00
_cell.angle_gamma   90.00
#
_symmetry.space_group_name_H-M   'P 1'
#
loop_
_entity.id
_entity.type
_entity.pdbx_description
1 polymer ?
#
loop_
_entity_poly.entity_id
_entity_poly.type
_entity_poly.pdbx_seq_one_letter_code
_entity_poly.pdbx_strand_id
1 'polypeptide(L)'
;MLGWDVIEDDEVFDYVSIGSADHSLPVIDFLKVPDLKSGKNRLHLDLRADGTTTKEELARLEGLGARRVDIGQGPDVSWIVLADPEGNEFCLLGKTAQELLEAKA
;
A
#
# COMPACT_ATOMS: atom_id res chain seq x y z
N MET A 1 5.02 0.49 3.57
CA MET A 1 3.68 0.82 3.08
C MET A 1 2.64 0.81 4.21
N LEU A 2 2.40 -0.30 4.86
CA LEU A 2 1.40 -0.41 5.93
C LEU A 2 1.93 -0.06 7.33
N GLY A 3 3.22 0.12 7.50
CA GLY A 3 3.85 0.26 8.81
C GLY A 3 3.85 -1.04 9.62
N TRP A 4 3.62 -2.17 8.96
CA TRP A 4 3.64 -3.48 9.59
C TRP A 4 5.07 -3.99 9.75
N ASP A 5 5.25 -4.90 10.70
CA ASP A 5 6.57 -5.46 11.00
C ASP A 5 6.86 -6.67 10.12
N VAL A 6 8.14 -6.85 9.79
CA VAL A 6 8.60 -8.11 9.19
C VAL A 6 8.54 -9.19 10.26
N ILE A 7 7.72 -10.21 10.04
CA ILE A 7 7.56 -11.32 10.98
C ILE A 7 8.29 -12.57 10.54
N GLU A 8 8.63 -12.69 9.26
CA GLU A 8 9.38 -13.81 8.72
C GLU A 8 10.14 -13.38 7.48
N ASP A 9 11.39 -13.79 7.39
CA ASP A 9 12.26 -13.54 6.24
C ASP A 9 12.97 -14.86 5.91
N ASP A 10 12.51 -15.53 4.86
CA ASP A 10 12.99 -16.86 4.50
C ASP A 10 13.85 -16.80 3.25
N GLU A 11 15.16 -17.01 3.42
CA GLU A 11 16.12 -16.97 2.31
C GLU A 11 16.07 -18.23 1.43
N VAL A 12 15.58 -19.35 1.96
CA VAL A 12 15.49 -20.61 1.22
C VAL A 12 14.38 -20.57 0.18
N PHE A 13 13.21 -20.05 0.57
CA PHE A 13 12.05 -19.94 -0.30
C PHE A 13 11.88 -18.52 -0.89
N ASP A 14 12.79 -17.61 -0.56
CA ASP A 14 12.80 -16.22 -1.06
C ASP A 14 11.47 -15.50 -0.84
N TYR A 15 10.98 -15.44 0.40
CA TYR A 15 9.82 -14.64 0.73
C TYR A 15 10.01 -13.86 2.02
N VAL A 16 9.25 -12.78 2.14
CA VAL A 16 9.18 -11.97 3.35
C VAL A 16 7.71 -11.83 3.73
N SER A 17 7.38 -12.14 4.99
CA SER A 17 6.03 -11.93 5.52
C SER A 17 6.01 -10.72 6.43
N ILE A 18 4.98 -9.88 6.26
CA ILE A 18 4.72 -8.78 7.18
C ILE A 18 3.40 -8.98 7.89
N GLY A 19 3.30 -8.48 9.10
CA GLY A 19 2.10 -8.59 9.90
C GLY A 19 1.88 -7.36 10.76
N SER A 20 0.64 -7.19 11.23
CA SER A 20 0.29 -6.14 12.18
C SER A 20 0.99 -6.38 13.52
N ALA A 21 1.21 -5.29 14.28
CA ALA A 21 1.95 -5.35 15.54
C ALA A 21 1.35 -6.33 16.55
N ASP A 22 0.04 -6.46 16.58
CA ASP A 22 -0.68 -7.35 17.50
C ASP A 22 -1.01 -8.73 16.90
N HIS A 23 -0.58 -8.98 15.66
CA HIS A 23 -0.85 -10.22 14.92
C HIS A 23 -2.34 -10.56 14.77
N SER A 24 -3.21 -9.57 14.86
CA SER A 24 -4.67 -9.78 14.78
C SER A 24 -5.18 -9.91 13.36
N LEU A 25 -4.41 -9.46 12.38
CA LEU A 25 -4.79 -9.46 10.97
C LEU A 25 -4.03 -10.53 10.19
N PRO A 26 -4.56 -10.97 9.04
CA PRO A 26 -3.82 -11.85 8.15
C PRO A 26 -2.49 -11.24 7.73
N VAL A 27 -1.50 -12.07 7.51
CA VAL A 27 -0.18 -11.64 7.03
C VAL A 27 -0.21 -11.39 5.53
N ILE A 28 0.76 -10.61 5.05
CA ILE A 28 1.01 -10.43 3.62
C ILE A 28 2.40 -10.99 3.33
N ASP A 29 2.48 -11.87 2.34
CA ASP A 29 3.73 -12.46 1.89
C ASP A 29 4.20 -11.81 0.61
N PHE A 30 5.49 -11.45 0.57
CA PHE A 30 6.15 -10.97 -0.63
C PHE A 30 7.06 -12.09 -1.13
N LEU A 31 6.72 -12.64 -2.28
CA LEU A 31 7.48 -13.74 -2.87
C LEU A 31 8.31 -13.24 -4.02
N LYS A 32 9.57 -13.66 -4.05
CA LYS A 32 10.44 -13.34 -5.17
C LYS A 32 10.04 -14.20 -6.36
N VAL A 33 9.81 -13.55 -7.49
CA VAL A 33 9.48 -14.23 -8.75
C VAL A 33 10.37 -13.67 -9.86
N PRO A 34 10.67 -14.45 -10.90
CA PRO A 34 11.52 -13.96 -12.00
C PRO A 34 10.80 -12.98 -12.92
N ASP A 35 9.47 -12.98 -12.89
CA ASP A 35 8.68 -12.16 -13.81
C ASP A 35 8.64 -10.70 -13.36
N LEU A 36 8.77 -9.79 -14.31
CA LEU A 36 8.54 -8.37 -14.09
C LEU A 36 7.05 -8.06 -14.29
N LYS A 37 6.58 -7.03 -13.59
CA LYS A 37 5.21 -6.57 -13.81
C LYS A 37 5.06 -6.10 -15.25
N SER A 38 4.12 -6.69 -15.99
CA SER A 38 3.92 -6.39 -17.42
C SER A 38 2.52 -5.90 -17.76
N GLY A 39 1.60 -5.84 -16.80
CA GLY A 39 0.24 -5.39 -17.04
C GLY A 39 -0.41 -4.93 -15.75
N LYS A 40 -1.71 -4.57 -15.86
CA LYS A 40 -2.50 -4.20 -14.70
C LYS A 40 -2.82 -5.43 -13.87
N ASN A 41 -2.64 -5.32 -12.55
CA ASN A 41 -3.10 -6.34 -11.63
C ASN A 41 -4.62 -6.27 -11.52
N ARG A 42 -5.28 -7.42 -11.42
CA ARG A 42 -6.72 -7.49 -11.18
C ARG A 42 -7.10 -7.08 -9.76
N LEU A 43 -6.17 -7.28 -8.83
CA LEU A 43 -6.34 -6.89 -7.43
C LEU A 43 -5.26 -5.89 -7.07
N HIS A 44 -5.62 -4.91 -6.27
CA HIS A 44 -4.66 -3.97 -5.69
C HIS A 44 -5.15 -3.56 -4.30
N LEU A 45 -4.24 -3.03 -3.51
CA LEU A 45 -4.57 -2.55 -2.16
C LEU A 45 -5.08 -1.13 -2.22
N ASP A 46 -6.10 -0.84 -1.43
CA ASP A 46 -6.55 0.52 -1.15
C ASP A 46 -6.20 0.83 0.29
N LEU A 47 -5.38 1.85 0.50
CA LEU A 47 -4.87 2.23 1.81
C LEU A 47 -5.45 3.56 2.26
N ARG A 48 -5.48 3.75 3.57
CA ARG A 48 -5.86 5.02 4.19
C ARG A 48 -4.78 5.44 5.19
N ALA A 49 -4.55 6.74 5.29
CA ALA A 49 -3.74 7.26 6.37
C ALA A 49 -4.43 6.93 7.71
N ASP A 50 -3.65 6.54 8.69
CA ASP A 50 -4.13 6.17 10.01
C ASP A 50 -3.28 6.91 11.06
N GLY A 51 -3.94 7.76 11.84
CA GLY A 51 -3.26 8.57 12.84
C GLY A 51 -2.46 9.75 12.29
N THR A 52 -2.60 10.04 10.99
CA THR A 52 -1.92 11.14 10.32
C THR A 52 -2.80 11.67 9.19
N THR A 53 -2.34 12.68 8.48
CA THR A 53 -3.07 13.22 7.32
C THR A 53 -2.72 12.44 6.05
N THR A 54 -3.61 12.47 5.07
CA THR A 54 -3.34 11.87 3.76
C THR A 54 -2.10 12.49 3.11
N LYS A 55 -1.91 13.80 3.26
CA LYS A 55 -0.73 14.49 2.73
C LYS A 55 0.56 14.00 3.36
N GLU A 56 0.58 13.81 4.67
CA GLU A 56 1.76 13.29 5.38
C GLU A 56 2.04 11.85 5.02
N GLU A 57 0.99 11.03 4.89
CA GLU A 57 1.15 9.64 4.48
C GLU A 57 1.69 9.53 3.06
N LEU A 58 1.21 10.37 2.15
CA LEU A 58 1.73 10.41 0.79
C LEU A 58 3.23 10.71 0.78
N ALA A 59 3.65 11.71 1.56
CA ALA A 59 5.07 12.07 1.66
C ALA A 59 5.90 10.92 2.23
N ARG A 60 5.37 10.21 3.23
CA ARG A 60 6.05 9.05 3.82
C ARG A 60 6.23 7.94 2.78
N LEU A 61 5.17 7.63 2.02
CA LEU A 61 5.21 6.59 1.00
C LEU A 61 6.17 6.95 -0.13
N GLU A 62 6.16 8.20 -0.59
CA GLU A 62 7.10 8.67 -1.61
C GLU A 62 8.54 8.59 -1.12
N GLY A 63 8.78 8.89 0.16
CA GLY A 63 10.10 8.74 0.78
C GLY A 63 10.58 7.30 0.84
N LEU A 64 9.66 6.32 0.84
CA LEU A 64 9.98 4.90 0.82
C LEU A 64 10.13 4.34 -0.61
N GLY A 65 9.96 5.17 -1.64
CA GLY A 65 10.16 4.76 -3.02
C GLY A 65 8.89 4.60 -3.84
N ALA A 66 7.72 4.92 -3.30
CA ALA A 66 6.50 4.94 -4.08
C ALA A 66 6.49 6.15 -5.02
N ARG A 67 5.85 6.02 -6.17
CA ARG A 67 5.70 7.11 -7.14
C ARG A 67 4.26 7.19 -7.61
N ARG A 68 3.82 8.39 -7.91
CA ARG A 68 2.48 8.59 -8.47
C ARG A 68 2.43 8.07 -9.89
N VAL A 69 1.31 7.45 -10.25
CA VAL A 69 1.07 6.95 -11.61
C VAL A 69 -0.32 7.37 -12.08
N ASP A 70 -0.43 7.59 -13.39
CA ASP A 70 -1.70 7.88 -14.04
C ASP A 70 -2.18 6.62 -14.75
N ILE A 71 -3.35 6.13 -14.35
CA ILE A 71 -3.99 4.97 -14.96
C ILE A 71 -5.30 5.36 -15.67
N GLY A 72 -5.45 6.65 -15.97
CA GLY A 72 -6.65 7.17 -16.62
C GLY A 72 -7.76 7.59 -15.66
N GLN A 73 -7.48 7.69 -14.37
CA GLN A 73 -8.48 8.04 -13.36
C GLN A 73 -8.97 9.50 -13.46
N GLY A 74 -8.20 10.36 -14.13
CA GLY A 74 -8.55 11.78 -14.28
C GLY A 74 -8.23 12.62 -13.02
N PRO A 75 -8.39 13.96 -13.10
CA PRO A 75 -8.01 14.84 -12.00
C PRO A 75 -9.06 14.99 -10.90
N ASP A 76 -10.30 14.54 -11.13
CA ASP A 76 -11.43 14.82 -10.22
C ASP A 76 -11.70 13.72 -9.19
N VAL A 77 -10.80 12.76 -9.08
CA VAL A 77 -10.96 11.67 -8.10
C VAL A 77 -10.29 12.02 -6.78
N SER A 78 -10.83 11.44 -5.69
CA SER A 78 -10.33 11.70 -4.33
C SER A 78 -9.17 10.79 -3.91
N TRP A 79 -8.88 9.77 -4.71
CA TRP A 79 -7.77 8.84 -4.41
C TRP A 79 -6.54 9.17 -5.25
N ILE A 80 -5.40 8.70 -4.78
CA ILE A 80 -4.12 8.84 -5.46
C ILE A 80 -3.62 7.44 -5.81
N VAL A 81 -3.28 7.22 -7.08
CA VAL A 81 -2.71 5.94 -7.51
C VAL A 81 -1.19 6.05 -7.42
N LEU A 82 -0.59 5.06 -6.78
CA LEU A 82 0.85 4.97 -6.56
C LEU A 82 1.36 3.63 -7.10
N ALA A 83 2.64 3.59 -7.43
CA ALA A 83 3.34 2.34 -7.70
C ALA A 83 4.44 2.14 -6.68
N ASP A 84 4.62 0.91 -6.21
CA ASP A 84 5.74 0.56 -5.37
C ASP A 84 7.04 0.49 -6.20
N PRO A 85 8.20 0.27 -5.58
CA PRO A 85 9.47 0.20 -6.34
C PRO A 85 9.50 -0.86 -7.44
N GLU A 86 8.66 -1.88 -7.37
CA GLU A 86 8.57 -2.92 -8.39
C GLU A 86 7.47 -2.66 -9.41
N GLY A 87 6.79 -1.53 -9.31
CA GLY A 87 5.74 -1.14 -10.25
C GLY A 87 4.36 -1.66 -9.89
N ASN A 88 4.17 -2.30 -8.73
CA ASN A 88 2.87 -2.75 -8.30
C ASN A 88 2.03 -1.55 -7.85
N GLU A 89 0.84 -1.43 -8.42
CA GLU A 89 -0.04 -0.29 -8.19
C GLU A 89 -0.89 -0.50 -6.96
N PHE A 90 -1.08 0.57 -6.21
CA PHE A 90 -1.99 0.61 -5.07
C PHE A 90 -2.55 2.02 -4.96
N CYS A 91 -3.63 2.19 -4.19
CA CYS A 91 -4.26 3.50 -4.03
C CYS A 91 -4.14 3.99 -2.60
N LEU A 92 -3.92 5.29 -2.45
CA LEU A 92 -4.08 6.00 -1.19
C LEU A 92 -5.40 6.75 -1.28
N LEU A 93 -6.38 6.35 -0.47
CA LEU A 93 -7.71 6.91 -0.49
C LEU A 93 -7.75 8.28 0.19
N GLY A 94 -8.69 9.13 -0.23
CA GLY A 94 -8.72 10.52 0.21
C GLY A 94 -9.02 10.71 1.69
N LYS A 95 -10.00 9.96 2.22
CA LYS A 95 -10.34 10.04 3.65
C LYS A 95 -9.38 9.17 4.46
N THR A 96 -8.92 9.70 5.59
CA THR A 96 -8.15 8.92 6.55
C THR A 96 -9.04 7.87 7.23
N ALA A 97 -8.44 6.91 7.92
CA ALA A 97 -9.19 5.92 8.69
C ALA A 97 -10.11 6.59 9.72
N GLN A 98 -9.62 7.64 10.39
CA GLN A 98 -10.38 8.38 11.38
C GLN A 98 -11.55 9.15 10.76
N GLU A 99 -11.31 9.82 9.64
CA GLU A 99 -12.36 10.55 8.91
C GLU A 99 -13.45 9.62 8.40
N LEU A 100 -13.09 8.42 7.96
CA LEU A 100 -14.06 7.42 7.52
C LEU A 100 -14.95 6.97 8.68
N LEU A 101 -14.38 6.74 9.86
CA LEU A 101 -15.14 6.36 11.05
C LEU A 101 -16.09 7.48 11.48
N GLU A 102 -15.64 8.73 11.45
CA GLU A 102 -16.47 9.90 11.76
C GLU A 102 -17.65 10.02 10.80
N ALA A 103 -17.44 9.76 9.51
CA ALA A 103 -18.49 9.84 8.50
C ALA A 103 -19.56 8.77 8.68
N LYS A 104 -19.24 7.66 9.37
CA LYS A 104 -20.18 6.56 9.64
C LYS A 104 -20.85 6.64 11.01
N ALA A 105 -20.39 7.55 11.84
CA ALA A 105 -20.89 7.69 13.20
C ALA A 105 -22.30 8.32 13.27
#